data_2208a816d27848a8a8eaa523fbcbea1f
#
_entry.id   2208a816d27848a8a8eaa523fbcbea1f
#
_cell.length_a   1.000
_cell.length_b   1.000
_cell.length_c   1.000
_cell.angle_alpha   90.00
_cell.angle_beta   90.00
_cell.angle_gamma   90.00
#
_symmetry.space_group_name_H-M   'P 1'
#
loop_
_entity.id
_entity.type
_entity.pdbx_description
1 polymer ?
#
loop_
_entity_poly.entity_id
_entity_poly.type
_entity_poly.pdbx_seq_one_letter_code
_entity_poly.pdbx_strand_id
1 'polypeptide(L)'
;MTALSHREERSDTAIHKRILDCFPLLAMTMLLIFAAPVSAQKFPQLTGRVVDQAHLLTPAQVADLTSKSQALESQTGRQFVIATVNDLEGYPIEDYAYRLGRAWKIGDEKRDDGVLLLVAPNERHVWIATGYGAGAFLTDAMAGLITREAILPHFKQNPPDYGGGIEAGADAIITQMSLPPDQAQANLAKAQQTQQARRQESPGAIPVIFWFVIIIFMISLFARGAGGRRYRYRGGGINPWIVLWGLNALSRGSRGGGWGGGSSWGGGSGWGGGGGFSGGGGSFGGGGAGGSW
;
A
#
# COMPACT_ATOMS: atom_id res chain seq x y z
N MET A 1 6.37 -10.08 79.21
CA MET A 1 6.65 -9.19 78.02
C MET A 1 6.68 -9.95 76.72
N THR A 2 5.88 -10.99 76.50
CA THR A 2 5.92 -11.88 75.28
C THR A 2 4.59 -12.00 74.54
N ALA A 3 3.56 -11.24 74.91
CA ALA A 3 2.22 -11.36 74.30
C ALA A 3 1.88 -10.27 73.26
N LEU A 4 2.71 -9.23 73.13
CA LEU A 4 2.49 -8.09 72.21
C LEU A 4 3.14 -8.30 70.85
N SER A 5 4.22 -9.09 70.73
CA SER A 5 4.89 -9.33 69.44
C SER A 5 4.09 -10.28 68.47
N HIS A 6 3.31 -11.20 69.04
CA HIS A 6 2.53 -12.13 68.17
C HIS A 6 1.28 -11.51 67.53
N ARG A 7 0.87 -10.32 67.96
CA ARG A 7 -0.34 -9.68 67.42
C ARG A 7 -0.03 -8.80 66.20
N GLU A 8 1.19 -8.25 66.13
CA GLU A 8 1.64 -7.46 65.02
C GLU A 8 1.98 -8.30 63.77
N GLU A 9 2.65 -9.45 63.95
CA GLU A 9 2.95 -10.36 62.85
C GLU A 9 1.71 -10.96 62.14
N ARG A 10 0.59 -11.12 62.84
CA ARG A 10 -0.65 -11.60 62.20
C ARG A 10 -1.38 -10.54 61.38
N SER A 11 -1.21 -9.28 61.66
CA SER A 11 -1.84 -8.22 60.87
C SER A 11 -1.12 -8.00 59.54
N ASP A 12 0.22 -8.04 59.53
CA ASP A 12 1.00 -7.82 58.34
C ASP A 12 0.88 -8.93 57.28
N THR A 13 0.82 -10.18 57.74
CA THR A 13 0.57 -11.32 56.80
C THR A 13 -0.82 -11.33 56.21
N ALA A 14 -1.84 -10.82 56.94
CA ALA A 14 -3.20 -10.71 56.41
C ALA A 14 -3.38 -9.61 55.38
N ILE A 15 -2.66 -8.50 55.58
CA ILE A 15 -2.67 -7.35 54.65
C ILE A 15 -1.90 -7.74 53.35
N HIS A 16 -0.77 -8.40 53.49
CA HIS A 16 0.06 -8.83 52.33
C HIS A 16 -0.69 -9.85 51.47
N LYS A 17 -1.42 -10.77 52.07
CA LYS A 17 -2.21 -11.78 51.37
C LYS A 17 -3.37 -11.12 50.58
N ARG A 18 -4.05 -10.13 51.16
CA ARG A 18 -5.13 -9.39 50.47
C ARG A 18 -4.65 -8.53 49.30
N ILE A 19 -3.45 -7.99 49.38
CA ILE A 19 -2.85 -7.21 48.27
C ILE A 19 -2.47 -8.13 47.10
N LEU A 20 -1.93 -9.32 47.40
CA LEU A 20 -1.57 -10.33 46.39
C LEU A 20 -2.80 -10.94 45.68
N ASP A 21 -3.93 -11.09 46.39
CA ASP A 21 -5.18 -11.63 45.82
C ASP A 21 -5.92 -10.59 44.93
N CYS A 22 -5.67 -9.28 45.09
CA CYS A 22 -6.26 -8.23 44.25
C CYS A 22 -5.51 -8.00 42.92
N PHE A 23 -4.23 -8.37 42.85
CA PHE A 23 -3.41 -8.15 41.65
C PHE A 23 -3.90 -8.93 40.41
N PRO A 24 -4.26 -10.21 40.49
CA PRO A 24 -4.75 -10.94 39.32
C PRO A 24 -6.11 -10.42 38.85
N LEU A 25 -6.98 -9.95 39.77
CA LEU A 25 -8.27 -9.36 39.37
C LEU A 25 -8.10 -8.02 38.62
N LEU A 26 -7.19 -7.19 39.07
CA LEU A 26 -6.87 -5.91 38.44
C LEU A 26 -6.17 -6.11 37.09
N ALA A 27 -5.30 -7.10 36.96
CA ALA A 27 -4.64 -7.47 35.70
C ALA A 27 -5.65 -8.03 34.68
N MET A 28 -6.62 -8.82 35.15
CA MET A 28 -7.66 -9.39 34.28
C MET A 28 -8.64 -8.32 33.79
N THR A 29 -8.99 -7.34 34.62
CA THR A 29 -9.83 -6.20 34.19
C THR A 29 -9.11 -5.27 33.25
N MET A 30 -7.81 -5.03 33.42
CA MET A 30 -6.99 -4.25 32.48
C MET A 30 -6.88 -4.96 31.12
N LEU A 31 -6.76 -6.27 31.08
CA LEU A 31 -6.70 -7.05 29.83
C LEU A 31 -8.00 -6.96 29.03
N LEU A 32 -9.16 -6.92 29.71
CA LEU A 32 -10.48 -6.80 29.08
C LEU A 32 -10.75 -5.40 28.50
N ILE A 33 -10.15 -4.36 29.06
CA ILE A 33 -10.29 -2.96 28.55
C ILE A 33 -9.51 -2.75 27.24
N PHE A 34 -8.44 -3.53 27.02
CA PHE A 34 -7.65 -3.49 25.78
C PHE A 34 -8.16 -4.39 24.66
N ALA A 35 -9.21 -5.18 24.89
CA ALA A 35 -9.92 -5.89 23.83
C ALA A 35 -10.81 -4.91 23.04
N ALA A 36 -10.19 -3.94 22.35
CA ALA A 36 -10.90 -3.16 21.37
C ALA A 36 -11.48 -4.11 20.31
N PRO A 37 -12.76 -3.99 19.94
CA PRO A 37 -13.31 -4.80 18.87
C PRO A 37 -12.49 -4.48 17.60
N VAL A 38 -11.80 -5.47 17.09
CA VAL A 38 -11.20 -5.40 15.73
C VAL A 38 -12.41 -5.34 14.80
N SER A 39 -12.73 -4.15 14.31
CA SER A 39 -13.75 -3.98 13.28
C SER A 39 -13.28 -4.76 12.05
N ALA A 40 -13.96 -5.86 11.75
CA ALA A 40 -13.71 -6.58 10.50
C ALA A 40 -14.12 -5.66 9.34
N GLN A 41 -13.18 -5.40 8.42
CA GLN A 41 -13.43 -4.62 7.23
C GLN A 41 -14.58 -5.22 6.42
N LYS A 42 -15.56 -4.40 6.03
CA LYS A 42 -16.72 -4.83 5.27
C LYS A 42 -16.48 -4.58 3.78
N PHE A 43 -16.13 -5.63 3.09
CA PHE A 43 -16.04 -5.55 1.63
C PHE A 43 -17.41 -5.66 0.96
N PRO A 44 -17.61 -4.99 -0.20
CA PRO A 44 -18.78 -5.21 -1.04
C PRO A 44 -18.86 -6.68 -1.48
N GLN A 45 -20.08 -7.17 -1.70
CA GLN A 45 -20.25 -8.51 -2.23
C GLN A 45 -19.86 -8.55 -3.71
N LEU A 46 -19.21 -9.63 -4.12
CA LEU A 46 -18.90 -9.87 -5.52
C LEU A 46 -20.20 -10.29 -6.26
N THR A 47 -20.88 -9.32 -6.86
CA THR A 47 -22.14 -9.53 -7.57
C THR A 47 -21.93 -9.89 -9.05
N GLY A 48 -20.73 -9.66 -9.57
CA GLY A 48 -20.37 -9.90 -10.96
C GLY A 48 -18.94 -9.48 -11.27
N ARG A 49 -18.59 -9.42 -12.54
CA ARG A 49 -17.27 -8.95 -13.00
C ARG A 49 -17.08 -7.45 -12.87
N VAL A 50 -18.20 -6.72 -12.78
CA VAL A 50 -18.23 -5.27 -12.53
C VAL A 50 -19.09 -5.03 -11.31
N VAL A 51 -18.51 -4.47 -10.26
CA VAL A 51 -19.17 -4.09 -9.00
C VAL A 51 -19.09 -2.58 -8.86
N ASP A 52 -20.14 -1.90 -9.27
CA ASP A 52 -20.20 -0.43 -9.30
C ASP A 52 -20.98 0.11 -8.09
N GLN A 53 -20.33 0.20 -6.92
CA GLN A 53 -20.91 0.79 -5.71
C GLN A 53 -21.00 2.31 -5.76
N ALA A 54 -20.07 2.95 -6.46
CA ALA A 54 -20.01 4.40 -6.55
C ALA A 54 -20.90 4.96 -7.65
N HIS A 55 -21.60 4.09 -8.40
CA HIS A 55 -22.50 4.47 -9.50
C HIS A 55 -21.83 5.39 -10.53
N LEU A 56 -20.60 5.04 -10.91
CA LEU A 56 -19.81 5.78 -11.90
C LEU A 56 -20.08 5.35 -13.33
N LEU A 57 -20.70 4.18 -13.51
CA LEU A 57 -20.92 3.54 -14.81
C LEU A 57 -22.39 3.58 -15.20
N THR A 58 -22.65 3.78 -16.47
CA THR A 58 -23.97 3.57 -17.04
C THR A 58 -24.26 2.07 -17.15
N PRO A 59 -25.54 1.64 -17.19
CA PRO A 59 -25.87 0.22 -17.40
C PRO A 59 -25.28 -0.38 -18.68
N ALA A 60 -25.15 0.42 -19.74
CA ALA A 60 -24.53 0.01 -20.99
C ALA A 60 -23.03 -0.29 -20.81
N GLN A 61 -22.31 0.58 -20.09
CA GLN A 61 -20.89 0.38 -19.78
C GLN A 61 -20.67 -0.84 -18.90
N VAL A 62 -21.51 -1.05 -17.88
CA VAL A 62 -21.45 -2.26 -17.05
C VAL A 62 -21.63 -3.53 -17.89
N ALA A 63 -22.59 -3.53 -18.82
CA ALA A 63 -22.84 -4.67 -19.70
C ALA A 63 -21.65 -4.94 -20.66
N ASP A 64 -21.10 -3.88 -21.26
CA ASP A 64 -19.95 -3.96 -22.16
C ASP A 64 -18.70 -4.49 -21.44
N LEU A 65 -18.34 -3.88 -20.30
CA LEU A 65 -17.20 -4.29 -19.48
C LEU A 65 -17.34 -5.72 -18.96
N THR A 66 -18.57 -6.11 -18.57
CA THR A 66 -18.84 -7.49 -18.15
C THR A 66 -18.61 -8.47 -19.30
N SER A 67 -19.10 -8.15 -20.51
CA SER A 67 -18.90 -8.97 -21.71
C SER A 67 -17.42 -9.10 -22.08
N LYS A 68 -16.69 -8.01 -22.08
CA LYS A 68 -15.25 -7.97 -22.35
C LYS A 68 -14.44 -8.80 -21.34
N SER A 69 -14.74 -8.65 -20.04
CA SER A 69 -14.10 -9.45 -19.00
C SER A 69 -14.42 -10.94 -19.13
N GLN A 70 -15.65 -11.28 -19.49
CA GLN A 70 -16.06 -12.67 -19.75
C GLN A 70 -15.35 -13.26 -20.96
N ALA A 71 -15.21 -12.48 -22.04
CA ALA A 71 -14.49 -12.89 -23.23
C ALA A 71 -13.00 -13.14 -22.93
N LEU A 72 -12.36 -12.29 -22.15
CA LEU A 72 -10.99 -12.48 -21.69
C LEU A 72 -10.83 -13.80 -20.93
N GLU A 73 -11.69 -14.08 -19.96
CA GLU A 73 -11.62 -15.31 -19.18
C GLU A 73 -11.86 -16.55 -20.02
N SER A 74 -12.84 -16.52 -20.94
CA SER A 74 -13.10 -17.66 -21.84
C SER A 74 -11.95 -17.94 -22.81
N GLN A 75 -11.20 -16.91 -23.22
CA GLN A 75 -10.07 -17.05 -24.16
C GLN A 75 -8.76 -17.43 -23.48
N THR A 76 -8.53 -16.91 -22.27
CA THR A 76 -7.22 -17.00 -21.60
C THR A 76 -7.26 -17.74 -20.27
N GLY A 77 -8.44 -17.93 -19.71
CA GLY A 77 -8.67 -18.43 -18.36
C GLY A 77 -8.34 -17.42 -17.27
N ARG A 78 -7.96 -16.17 -17.60
CA ARG A 78 -7.57 -15.12 -16.64
C ARG A 78 -8.78 -14.32 -16.21
N GLN A 79 -8.86 -14.00 -14.93
CA GLN A 79 -9.97 -13.23 -14.38
C GLN A 79 -9.61 -11.75 -14.23
N PHE A 80 -10.49 -10.91 -14.75
CA PHE A 80 -10.41 -9.46 -14.57
C PHE A 80 -11.71 -8.94 -13.97
N VAL A 81 -11.61 -8.17 -12.89
CA VAL A 81 -12.75 -7.60 -12.17
C VAL A 81 -12.57 -6.10 -12.02
N ILE A 82 -13.66 -5.38 -12.14
CA ILE A 82 -13.70 -3.93 -11.94
C ILE A 82 -14.55 -3.64 -10.71
N ALA A 83 -14.04 -2.81 -9.82
CA ALA A 83 -14.75 -2.38 -8.62
C ALA A 83 -14.71 -0.86 -8.49
N THR A 84 -15.84 -0.25 -8.18
CA THR A 84 -15.90 1.12 -7.68
C THR A 84 -16.42 1.09 -6.25
N VAL A 85 -15.82 1.88 -5.37
CA VAL A 85 -16.18 1.94 -3.95
C VAL A 85 -16.36 3.39 -3.51
N ASN A 86 -17.27 3.63 -2.56
CA ASN A 86 -17.51 4.97 -2.06
C ASN A 86 -16.51 5.40 -0.99
N ASP A 87 -15.93 4.44 -0.26
CA ASP A 87 -15.05 4.70 0.88
C ASP A 87 -14.04 3.56 1.03
N LEU A 88 -12.80 3.93 1.31
CA LEU A 88 -11.72 2.99 1.60
C LEU A 88 -11.63 2.63 3.10
N GLU A 89 -12.58 3.07 3.93
CA GLU A 89 -12.61 2.83 5.39
C GLU A 89 -11.31 3.25 6.10
N GLY A 90 -10.64 4.28 5.59
CA GLY A 90 -9.37 4.79 6.12
C GLY A 90 -8.13 3.97 5.77
N TYR A 91 -8.26 2.96 4.92
CA TYR A 91 -7.11 2.18 4.43
C TYR A 91 -6.50 2.84 3.18
N PRO A 92 -5.18 2.70 2.97
CA PRO A 92 -4.55 2.98 1.68
C PRO A 92 -5.21 2.14 0.59
N ILE A 93 -5.38 2.72 -0.62
CA ILE A 93 -6.09 2.03 -1.72
C ILE A 93 -5.41 0.72 -2.13
N GLU A 94 -4.09 0.64 -2.07
CA GLU A 94 -3.32 -0.56 -2.34
C GLU A 94 -3.67 -1.70 -1.37
N ASP A 95 -3.73 -1.40 -0.07
CA ASP A 95 -4.11 -2.38 0.96
C ASP A 95 -5.56 -2.82 0.80
N TYR A 96 -6.46 -1.86 0.53
CA TYR A 96 -7.87 -2.16 0.30
C TYR A 96 -8.05 -3.07 -0.92
N ALA A 97 -7.43 -2.72 -2.06
CA ALA A 97 -7.51 -3.50 -3.29
C ALA A 97 -6.95 -4.92 -3.14
N TYR A 98 -5.82 -5.04 -2.46
CA TYR A 98 -5.21 -6.32 -2.14
C TYR A 98 -6.13 -7.23 -1.30
N ARG A 99 -6.69 -6.68 -0.22
CA ARG A 99 -7.60 -7.42 0.67
C ARG A 99 -8.91 -7.76 -0.04
N LEU A 100 -9.45 -6.84 -0.84
CA LEU A 100 -10.65 -7.04 -1.64
C LEU A 100 -10.45 -8.16 -2.65
N GLY A 101 -9.35 -8.14 -3.39
CA GLY A 101 -9.00 -9.18 -4.36
C GLY A 101 -8.90 -10.57 -3.75
N ARG A 102 -8.33 -10.66 -2.55
CA ARG A 102 -8.26 -11.90 -1.76
C ARG A 102 -9.62 -12.33 -1.21
N ALA A 103 -10.42 -11.38 -0.69
CA ALA A 103 -11.76 -11.68 -0.17
C ALA A 103 -12.67 -12.22 -1.27
N TRP A 104 -12.54 -11.69 -2.48
CA TRP A 104 -13.27 -12.13 -3.65
C TRP A 104 -12.65 -13.34 -4.35
N LYS A 105 -11.43 -13.73 -3.96
CA LYS A 105 -10.68 -14.86 -4.54
C LYS A 105 -10.55 -14.76 -6.05
N ILE A 106 -10.26 -13.58 -6.57
CA ILE A 106 -10.17 -13.32 -8.01
C ILE A 106 -8.96 -14.05 -8.59
N GLY A 107 -9.11 -14.72 -9.73
CA GLY A 107 -8.08 -15.51 -10.40
C GLY A 107 -8.17 -17.00 -10.08
N ASP A 108 -7.41 -17.79 -10.82
CA ASP A 108 -7.34 -19.23 -10.64
C ASP A 108 -6.51 -19.59 -9.39
N GLU A 109 -6.94 -20.56 -8.61
CA GLU A 109 -6.30 -20.98 -7.36
C GLU A 109 -4.83 -21.42 -7.53
N LYS A 110 -4.49 -21.97 -8.70
CA LYS A 110 -3.13 -22.48 -8.98
C LYS A 110 -2.26 -21.45 -9.68
N ARG A 111 -2.86 -20.55 -10.44
CA ARG A 111 -2.13 -19.58 -11.26
C ARG A 111 -2.06 -18.22 -10.64
N ASP A 112 -2.98 -17.88 -9.74
CA ASP A 112 -3.08 -16.56 -9.10
C ASP A 112 -3.07 -15.40 -10.12
N ASP A 113 -3.72 -15.57 -11.25
CA ASP A 113 -3.64 -14.69 -12.42
C ASP A 113 -4.78 -13.66 -12.49
N GLY A 114 -5.39 -13.37 -11.36
CA GLY A 114 -6.45 -12.38 -11.23
C GLY A 114 -5.94 -10.95 -11.28
N VAL A 115 -6.77 -10.06 -11.85
CA VAL A 115 -6.52 -8.61 -11.88
C VAL A 115 -7.77 -7.87 -11.39
N LEU A 116 -7.58 -6.87 -10.56
CA LEU A 116 -8.64 -6.00 -10.03
C LEU A 116 -8.32 -4.54 -10.37
N LEU A 117 -9.23 -3.87 -11.06
CA LEU A 117 -9.22 -2.42 -11.20
C LEU A 117 -10.15 -1.82 -10.13
N LEU A 118 -9.59 -1.09 -9.17
CA LEU A 118 -10.32 -0.43 -8.09
C LEU A 118 -10.32 1.08 -8.29
N VAL A 119 -11.50 1.70 -8.19
CA VAL A 119 -11.66 3.15 -8.26
C VAL A 119 -12.40 3.64 -7.02
N ALA A 120 -11.81 4.61 -6.32
CA ALA A 120 -12.36 5.27 -5.14
C ALA A 120 -12.48 6.78 -5.45
N PRO A 121 -13.66 7.24 -5.91
CA PRO A 121 -13.81 8.61 -6.40
C PRO A 121 -13.75 9.67 -5.29
N ASN A 122 -14.18 9.35 -4.08
CA ASN A 122 -14.17 10.29 -2.96
C ASN A 122 -12.74 10.61 -2.49
N GLU A 123 -11.87 9.58 -2.46
CA GLU A 123 -10.46 9.72 -2.16
C GLU A 123 -9.63 10.14 -3.38
N ARG A 124 -10.22 10.14 -4.57
CA ARG A 124 -9.56 10.42 -5.85
C ARG A 124 -8.38 9.49 -6.12
N HIS A 125 -8.60 8.21 -5.90
CA HIS A 125 -7.59 7.19 -6.10
C HIS A 125 -8.07 6.08 -7.03
N VAL A 126 -7.17 5.60 -7.87
CA VAL A 126 -7.36 4.41 -8.71
C VAL A 126 -6.18 3.47 -8.51
N TRP A 127 -6.45 2.17 -8.45
CA TRP A 127 -5.44 1.14 -8.28
C TRP A 127 -5.73 -0.07 -9.16
N ILE A 128 -4.71 -0.58 -9.82
CA ILE A 128 -4.75 -1.86 -10.53
C ILE A 128 -3.98 -2.85 -9.65
N ALA A 129 -4.68 -3.76 -8.99
CA ALA A 129 -4.09 -4.81 -8.19
C ALA A 129 -3.91 -6.08 -9.01
N THR A 130 -2.79 -6.76 -8.83
CA THR A 130 -2.43 -7.98 -9.56
C THR A 130 -2.23 -9.14 -8.61
N GLY A 131 -2.74 -10.32 -8.99
CA GLY A 131 -2.40 -11.58 -8.35
C GLY A 131 -0.94 -11.97 -8.59
N TYR A 132 -0.44 -12.93 -7.83
CA TYR A 132 0.96 -13.37 -7.93
C TYR A 132 1.37 -13.81 -9.35
N GLY A 133 0.49 -14.51 -10.06
CA GLY A 133 0.75 -14.98 -11.41
C GLY A 133 0.48 -13.95 -12.50
N ALA A 134 -0.28 -12.90 -12.20
CA ALA A 134 -0.60 -11.87 -13.17
C ALA A 134 0.62 -11.04 -13.59
N GLY A 135 1.67 -10.99 -12.76
CA GLY A 135 2.91 -10.27 -13.07
C GLY A 135 3.61 -10.71 -14.35
N ALA A 136 3.35 -11.92 -14.83
CA ALA A 136 3.86 -12.38 -16.11
C ALA A 136 3.27 -11.64 -17.34
N PHE A 137 2.11 -11.01 -17.17
CA PHE A 137 1.38 -10.31 -18.22
C PHE A 137 1.20 -8.82 -17.89
N LEU A 138 1.02 -8.49 -16.63
CA LEU A 138 0.73 -7.14 -16.14
C LEU A 138 1.61 -6.83 -14.92
N THR A 139 2.79 -6.29 -15.17
CA THR A 139 3.70 -5.83 -14.10
C THR A 139 3.22 -4.50 -13.52
N ASP A 140 3.74 -4.13 -12.33
CA ASP A 140 3.48 -2.83 -11.70
C ASP A 140 3.85 -1.66 -12.63
N ALA A 141 4.91 -1.82 -13.43
CA ALA A 141 5.32 -0.84 -14.44
C ALA A 141 4.23 -0.62 -15.50
N MET A 142 3.66 -1.70 -16.00
CA MET A 142 2.59 -1.67 -16.99
C MET A 142 1.29 -1.14 -16.37
N ALA A 143 0.90 -1.62 -15.21
CA ALA A 143 -0.25 -1.12 -14.48
C ALA A 143 -0.15 0.40 -14.24
N GLY A 144 1.03 0.89 -13.83
CA GLY A 144 1.29 2.31 -13.69
C GLY A 144 1.28 3.09 -15.01
N LEU A 145 1.69 2.48 -16.12
CA LEU A 145 1.60 3.09 -17.45
C LEU A 145 0.13 3.24 -17.87
N ILE A 146 -0.65 2.17 -17.78
CA ILE A 146 -2.08 2.16 -18.09
C ILE A 146 -2.82 3.20 -17.24
N THR A 147 -2.57 3.23 -15.93
CA THR A 147 -3.17 4.21 -15.03
C THR A 147 -2.91 5.64 -15.50
N ARG A 148 -1.67 5.97 -15.83
CA ARG A 148 -1.29 7.34 -16.21
C ARG A 148 -1.73 7.74 -17.61
N GLU A 149 -1.75 6.81 -18.55
CA GLU A 149 -1.95 7.12 -19.97
C GLU A 149 -3.39 6.85 -20.45
N ALA A 150 -4.06 5.85 -19.86
CA ALA A 150 -5.43 5.52 -20.23
C ALA A 150 -6.47 6.05 -19.22
N ILE A 151 -6.23 5.96 -17.91
CA ILE A 151 -7.27 6.26 -16.91
C ILE A 151 -7.23 7.73 -16.48
N LEU A 152 -6.09 8.19 -15.97
CA LEU A 152 -5.96 9.53 -15.35
C LEU A 152 -6.28 10.69 -16.29
N PRO A 153 -6.02 10.65 -17.61
CA PRO A 153 -6.41 11.74 -18.51
C PRO A 153 -7.92 12.01 -18.52
N HIS A 154 -8.75 10.96 -18.37
CA HIS A 154 -10.21 11.09 -18.26
C HIS A 154 -10.64 11.60 -16.89
N PHE A 155 -10.05 11.07 -15.80
CA PHE A 155 -10.40 11.45 -14.43
C PHE A 155 -10.03 12.90 -14.08
N LYS A 156 -9.03 13.47 -14.77
CA LYS A 156 -8.58 14.86 -14.61
C LYS A 156 -9.38 15.88 -15.43
N GLN A 157 -10.34 15.45 -16.22
CA GLN A 157 -11.22 16.34 -16.93
C GLN A 157 -12.14 17.11 -15.96
N ASN A 158 -12.74 18.17 -16.43
CA ASN A 158 -13.72 18.93 -15.66
C ASN A 158 -14.99 19.14 -16.49
N PRO A 159 -16.12 18.43 -16.23
CA PRO A 159 -16.27 17.38 -15.17
C PRO A 159 -15.44 16.11 -15.45
N PRO A 160 -15.12 15.34 -14.41
CA PRO A 160 -14.39 14.08 -14.57
C PRO A 160 -15.21 13.05 -15.38
N ASP A 161 -14.57 12.41 -16.35
CA ASP A 161 -15.15 11.31 -17.12
C ASP A 161 -14.69 9.97 -16.51
N TYR A 162 -15.38 9.56 -15.45
CA TYR A 162 -15.05 8.29 -14.77
C TYR A 162 -15.35 7.07 -15.65
N GLY A 163 -16.50 7.08 -16.33
CA GLY A 163 -16.93 5.99 -17.19
C GLY A 163 -15.93 5.75 -18.32
N GLY A 164 -15.60 6.79 -19.09
CA GLY A 164 -14.63 6.69 -20.18
C GLY A 164 -13.23 6.29 -19.71
N GLY A 165 -12.79 6.78 -18.55
CA GLY A 165 -11.49 6.38 -17.98
C GLY A 165 -11.44 4.93 -17.52
N ILE A 166 -12.52 4.42 -16.93
CA ILE A 166 -12.63 3.01 -16.54
C ILE A 166 -12.65 2.11 -17.79
N GLU A 167 -13.40 2.47 -18.82
CA GLU A 167 -13.44 1.74 -20.10
C GLU A 167 -12.06 1.71 -20.77
N ALA A 168 -11.43 2.86 -20.92
CA ALA A 168 -10.10 2.96 -21.53
C ALA A 168 -9.04 2.15 -20.76
N GLY A 169 -9.08 2.21 -19.44
CA GLY A 169 -8.21 1.40 -18.57
C GLY A 169 -8.48 -0.09 -18.68
N ALA A 170 -9.75 -0.50 -18.69
CA ALA A 170 -10.17 -1.88 -18.84
C ALA A 170 -9.75 -2.44 -20.20
N ASP A 171 -9.95 -1.71 -21.27
CA ASP A 171 -9.57 -2.12 -22.62
C ASP A 171 -8.04 -2.31 -22.75
N ALA A 172 -7.26 -1.41 -22.14
CA ALA A 172 -5.80 -1.53 -22.10
C ALA A 172 -5.34 -2.76 -21.29
N ILE A 173 -5.96 -3.03 -20.14
CA ILE A 173 -5.68 -4.21 -19.31
C ILE A 173 -6.04 -5.48 -20.07
N ILE A 174 -7.26 -5.56 -20.63
CA ILE A 174 -7.74 -6.73 -21.38
C ILE A 174 -6.84 -7.00 -22.60
N THR A 175 -6.48 -5.95 -23.35
CA THR A 175 -5.55 -6.07 -24.47
C THR A 175 -4.23 -6.68 -24.01
N GLN A 176 -3.62 -6.16 -22.97
CA GLN A 176 -2.34 -6.66 -22.45
C GLN A 176 -2.45 -8.12 -21.95
N MET A 177 -3.55 -8.44 -21.25
CA MET A 177 -3.80 -9.79 -20.73
C MET A 177 -4.14 -10.80 -21.82
N SER A 178 -4.57 -10.37 -22.99
CA SER A 178 -4.92 -11.24 -24.14
C SER A 178 -3.70 -11.56 -25.00
N LEU A 179 -2.59 -10.84 -24.84
CA LEU A 179 -1.40 -11.03 -25.67
C LEU A 179 -0.75 -12.41 -25.45
N PRO A 180 -0.15 -13.00 -26.51
CA PRO A 180 0.76 -14.12 -26.37
C PRO A 180 1.94 -13.74 -25.44
N PRO A 181 2.53 -14.72 -24.73
CA PRO A 181 3.59 -14.46 -23.75
C PRO A 181 4.75 -13.61 -24.27
N ASP A 182 5.20 -13.88 -25.50
CA ASP A 182 6.34 -13.16 -26.12
C ASP A 182 6.03 -11.67 -26.34
N GLN A 183 4.84 -11.37 -26.82
CA GLN A 183 4.40 -9.99 -27.05
C GLN A 183 4.12 -9.26 -25.75
N ALA A 184 3.52 -9.96 -24.78
CA ALA A 184 3.31 -9.42 -23.45
C ALA A 184 4.65 -9.00 -22.82
N GLN A 185 5.67 -9.88 -22.86
CA GLN A 185 7.00 -9.58 -22.31
C GLN A 185 7.69 -8.40 -23.04
N ALA A 186 7.55 -8.29 -24.36
CA ALA A 186 8.09 -7.15 -25.10
C ALA A 186 7.47 -5.82 -24.65
N ASN A 187 6.15 -5.79 -24.40
CA ASN A 187 5.47 -4.61 -23.88
C ASN A 187 5.87 -4.29 -22.42
N LEU A 188 6.04 -5.33 -21.59
CA LEU A 188 6.52 -5.16 -20.21
C LEU A 188 7.92 -4.55 -20.17
N ALA A 189 8.83 -4.99 -21.05
CA ALA A 189 10.17 -4.44 -21.17
C ALA A 189 10.13 -2.94 -21.54
N LYS A 190 9.29 -2.56 -22.51
CA LYS A 190 9.07 -1.14 -22.88
C LYS A 190 8.53 -0.32 -21.72
N ALA A 191 7.53 -0.85 -20.97
CA ALA A 191 6.97 -0.15 -19.82
C ALA A 191 8.02 0.08 -18.72
N GLN A 192 8.86 -0.91 -18.46
CA GLN A 192 9.98 -0.78 -17.50
C GLN A 192 11.00 0.26 -17.93
N GLN A 193 11.37 0.29 -19.22
CA GLN A 193 12.28 1.30 -19.78
C GLN A 193 11.70 2.72 -19.63
N THR A 194 10.41 2.89 -19.93
CA THR A 194 9.71 4.16 -19.75
C THR A 194 9.72 4.61 -18.29
N GLN A 195 9.50 3.71 -17.35
CA GLN A 195 9.57 4.03 -15.93
C GLN A 195 10.99 4.42 -15.49
N GLN A 196 12.01 3.72 -15.97
CA GLN A 196 13.41 4.03 -15.66
C GLN A 196 13.82 5.39 -16.22
N ALA A 197 13.46 5.69 -17.48
CA ALA A 197 13.71 6.98 -18.09
C ALA A 197 13.08 8.12 -17.28
N ARG A 198 11.82 8.00 -16.90
CA ARG A 198 11.13 9.00 -16.06
C ARG A 198 11.76 9.18 -14.68
N ARG A 199 12.28 8.11 -14.05
CA ARG A 199 13.02 8.22 -12.79
C ARG A 199 14.33 8.97 -12.94
N GLN A 200 14.99 8.88 -14.08
CA GLN A 200 16.22 9.60 -14.39
C GLN A 200 15.96 11.09 -14.71
N GLU A 201 14.80 11.39 -15.31
CA GLU A 201 14.38 12.76 -15.60
C GLU A 201 13.85 13.53 -14.37
N SER A 202 13.58 12.86 -13.26
CA SER A 202 13.34 13.55 -11.98
C SER A 202 14.53 14.46 -11.70
N PRO A 203 14.32 15.76 -11.39
CA PRO A 203 15.42 16.68 -11.16
C PRO A 203 16.29 16.15 -10.04
N GLY A 204 17.31 15.40 -10.44
CA GLY A 204 18.26 14.79 -9.54
C GLY A 204 18.93 15.85 -8.68
N ALA A 205 19.80 15.45 -7.82
CA ALA A 205 20.52 16.26 -6.83
C ALA A 205 21.11 17.62 -7.31
N ILE A 206 21.03 17.92 -8.62
CA ILE A 206 21.55 19.17 -9.23
C ILE A 206 20.95 20.42 -8.56
N PRO A 207 19.62 20.60 -8.41
CA PRO A 207 19.11 21.78 -7.70
C PRO A 207 19.47 21.77 -6.21
N VAL A 208 19.55 20.60 -5.59
CA VAL A 208 19.96 20.50 -4.18
C VAL A 208 21.43 20.90 -4.03
N ILE A 209 22.32 20.40 -4.88
CA ILE A 209 23.73 20.77 -4.90
C ILE A 209 23.89 22.25 -5.19
N PHE A 210 23.12 22.80 -6.13
CA PHE A 210 23.13 24.22 -6.45
C PHE A 210 22.77 25.10 -5.24
N TRP A 211 21.71 24.71 -4.51
CA TRP A 211 21.33 25.41 -3.28
C TRP A 211 22.38 25.27 -2.17
N PHE A 212 23.02 24.10 -2.04
CA PHE A 212 24.12 23.92 -1.09
C PHE A 212 25.32 24.80 -1.45
N VAL A 213 25.68 24.92 -2.72
CA VAL A 213 26.77 25.80 -3.19
C VAL A 213 26.43 27.26 -2.90
N ILE A 214 25.19 27.70 -3.15
CA ILE A 214 24.74 29.07 -2.83
C ILE A 214 24.81 29.33 -1.33
N ILE A 215 24.37 28.40 -0.49
CA ILE A 215 24.41 28.54 0.98
C ILE A 215 25.86 28.64 1.45
N ILE A 216 26.76 27.78 0.98
CA ILE A 216 28.18 27.83 1.33
C ILE A 216 28.81 29.13 0.86
N PHE A 217 28.46 29.61 -0.34
CA PHE A 217 28.93 30.89 -0.87
C PHE A 217 28.44 32.08 -0.04
N MET A 218 27.17 32.08 0.36
CA MET A 218 26.60 33.08 1.26
C MET A 218 27.28 33.09 2.63
N ILE A 219 27.49 31.93 3.24
CA ILE A 219 28.22 31.79 4.51
C ILE A 219 29.65 32.32 4.36
N SER A 220 30.31 32.04 3.24
CA SER A 220 31.66 32.55 2.94
C SER A 220 31.72 34.09 2.79
N LEU A 221 30.69 34.70 2.21
CA LEU A 221 30.56 36.14 2.11
C LEU A 221 30.35 36.80 3.49
N PHE A 222 29.48 36.23 4.31
CA PHE A 222 29.26 36.74 5.65
C PHE A 222 30.47 36.52 6.59
N ALA A 223 31.19 35.41 6.43
CA ALA A 223 32.41 35.14 7.18
C ALA A 223 33.55 36.13 6.83
N ARG A 224 33.59 36.69 5.62
CA ARG A 224 34.57 37.74 5.22
C ARG A 224 34.20 39.11 5.74
N GLY A 225 32.92 39.41 6.02
CA GLY A 225 32.46 40.68 6.58
C GLY A 225 32.76 40.88 8.09
N ALA A 226 33.10 39.81 8.82
CA ALA A 226 33.37 39.83 10.27
C ALA A 226 34.88 40.01 10.61
N GLY A 227 35.62 40.71 9.77
CA GLY A 227 37.01 41.08 10.00
C GLY A 227 37.13 42.24 11.02
N GLY A 228 36.99 41.95 12.31
CA GLY A 228 37.18 42.95 13.38
C GLY A 228 37.65 42.34 14.69
N ARG A 229 38.94 42.58 14.98
CA ARG A 229 39.63 42.41 16.28
C ARG A 229 40.09 41.01 16.66
N ARG A 230 41.40 40.83 16.52
CA ARG A 230 42.20 39.74 17.09
C ARG A 230 41.96 39.61 18.60
N TYR A 231 41.29 38.51 19.00
CA TYR A 231 41.45 37.98 20.33
C TYR A 231 42.13 36.62 20.21
N ARG A 232 43.39 36.59 20.72
CA ARG A 232 44.14 35.32 20.83
C ARG A 232 43.45 34.46 21.86
N TYR A 233 42.71 33.43 21.43
CA TYR A 233 42.37 32.30 22.28
C TYR A 233 42.96 31.04 21.66
N ARG A 234 43.85 30.46 22.48
CA ARG A 234 44.59 29.23 22.19
C ARG A 234 43.68 28.08 22.63
N GLY A 235 43.33 27.15 21.72
CA GLY A 235 42.83 25.85 22.11
C GLY A 235 41.63 25.35 21.26
N GLY A 236 41.81 24.24 20.54
CA GLY A 236 40.73 23.36 20.11
C GLY A 236 40.21 23.58 18.70
N GLY A 237 41.01 23.25 17.68
CA GLY A 237 40.52 23.14 16.31
C GLY A 237 39.62 21.91 16.14
N ILE A 238 38.39 22.13 15.72
CA ILE A 238 37.51 21.05 15.28
C ILE A 238 38.12 20.45 14.01
N ASN A 239 38.54 19.21 14.11
CA ASN A 239 39.21 18.50 13.03
C ASN A 239 38.19 18.25 11.89
N PRO A 240 38.40 18.74 10.64
CA PRO A 240 37.46 18.59 9.54
C PRO A 240 37.11 17.13 9.23
N TRP A 241 37.95 16.20 9.64
CA TRP A 241 37.73 14.76 9.51
C TRP A 241 36.58 14.22 10.38
N ILE A 242 36.24 14.86 11.51
CA ILE A 242 35.15 14.44 12.39
C ILE A 242 33.79 14.74 11.73
N VAL A 243 33.70 15.86 11.00
CA VAL A 243 32.48 16.21 10.27
C VAL A 243 32.23 15.25 9.10
N LEU A 244 33.30 14.87 8.38
CA LEU A 244 33.18 13.90 7.28
C LEU A 244 32.81 12.50 7.78
N TRP A 245 33.30 12.12 8.94
CA TRP A 245 33.02 10.80 9.54
C TRP A 245 31.59 10.72 10.08
N GLY A 246 31.08 11.81 10.65
CA GLY A 246 29.69 11.93 11.09
C GLY A 246 28.68 11.83 9.94
N LEU A 247 28.97 12.42 8.80
CA LEU A 247 28.14 12.32 7.60
C LEU A 247 28.09 10.92 7.00
N ASN A 248 29.23 10.20 7.05
CA ASN A 248 29.31 8.81 6.57
C ASN A 248 28.60 7.81 7.53
N ALA A 249 28.48 8.12 8.81
CA ALA A 249 27.73 7.33 9.77
C ALA A 249 26.21 7.47 9.57
N LEU A 250 25.75 8.66 9.15
CA LEU A 250 24.33 8.93 8.90
C LEU A 250 23.83 8.21 7.62
N SER A 251 24.70 7.99 6.63
CA SER A 251 24.34 7.31 5.38
C SER A 251 24.28 5.78 5.49
N ARG A 252 24.75 5.18 6.58
CA ARG A 252 24.76 3.74 6.81
C ARG A 252 23.62 3.21 7.68
N GLY A 253 22.72 4.07 8.14
CA GLY A 253 21.63 3.75 9.06
C GLY A 253 20.34 3.25 8.43
N SER A 254 20.30 2.85 7.15
CA SER A 254 19.07 2.35 6.54
C SER A 254 19.29 1.06 5.75
N ARG A 255 19.68 0.01 6.46
CA ARG A 255 19.60 -1.36 5.98
C ARG A 255 19.35 -2.29 7.14
N GLY A 256 18.16 -2.85 7.19
CA GLY A 256 17.89 -3.98 8.07
C GLY A 256 16.54 -3.92 8.74
N GLY A 257 15.59 -4.67 8.25
CA GLY A 257 14.30 -4.88 8.88
C GLY A 257 13.38 -5.72 8.00
N GLY A 258 13.85 -6.90 7.59
CA GLY A 258 12.96 -7.93 7.09
C GLY A 258 12.16 -8.51 8.25
N TRP A 259 10.83 -8.38 8.22
CA TRP A 259 9.93 -9.17 9.04
C TRP A 259 9.08 -10.02 8.10
N GLY A 260 9.52 -11.28 7.96
CA GLY A 260 8.69 -12.36 7.53
C GLY A 260 7.80 -12.78 8.69
N GLY A 261 6.51 -12.78 8.46
CA GLY A 261 5.49 -13.29 9.37
C GLY A 261 4.41 -13.96 8.54
N GLY A 262 4.61 -15.23 8.21
CA GLY A 262 3.58 -16.08 7.69
C GLY A 262 2.59 -16.43 8.79
N SER A 263 1.31 -16.21 8.56
CA SER A 263 0.24 -16.90 9.28
C SER A 263 -0.80 -17.37 8.28
N SER A 264 -0.68 -18.63 7.97
CA SER A 264 -1.69 -19.50 7.41
C SER A 264 -2.87 -19.60 8.39
N TRP A 265 -4.04 -19.12 7.99
CA TRP A 265 -5.29 -19.53 8.61
C TRP A 265 -6.24 -19.96 7.49
N GLY A 266 -6.36 -21.27 7.37
CA GLY A 266 -7.41 -21.89 6.63
C GLY A 266 -8.72 -21.82 7.43
N GLY A 267 -9.82 -21.68 6.72
CA GLY A 267 -11.16 -21.69 7.30
C GLY A 267 -12.15 -21.56 6.17
N GLY A 268 -12.57 -22.73 5.66
CA GLY A 268 -13.60 -22.82 4.63
C GLY A 268 -14.96 -22.57 5.21
N SER A 269 -15.87 -22.20 4.35
CA SER A 269 -17.21 -22.81 4.21
C SER A 269 -17.92 -22.10 3.08
N GLY A 270 -18.21 -22.88 2.04
CA GLY A 270 -19.06 -22.48 0.97
C GLY A 270 -20.51 -22.46 1.44
N TRP A 271 -21.30 -21.54 0.87
CA TRP A 271 -22.71 -21.70 0.68
C TRP A 271 -23.06 -21.16 -0.69
N GLY A 272 -23.62 -22.02 -1.46
CA GLY A 272 -23.93 -21.85 -2.84
C GLY A 272 -25.25 -21.13 -3.07
N GLY A 273 -25.47 -20.86 -4.34
CA GLY A 273 -26.80 -20.67 -4.87
C GLY A 273 -26.96 -19.40 -5.67
N GLY A 274 -27.02 -19.55 -6.98
CA GLY A 274 -27.40 -18.53 -7.94
C GLY A 274 -26.26 -18.23 -8.90
N GLY A 275 -26.48 -18.43 -10.22
CA GLY A 275 -25.50 -18.31 -11.29
C GLY A 275 -24.82 -16.94 -11.39
N GLY A 276 -24.10 -16.55 -10.36
CA GLY A 276 -23.30 -15.35 -10.28
C GLY A 276 -21.83 -15.68 -10.51
N PHE A 277 -21.08 -14.75 -11.06
CA PHE A 277 -19.64 -14.80 -11.13
C PHE A 277 -19.06 -14.98 -9.71
N SER A 278 -18.20 -15.98 -9.55
CA SER A 278 -17.42 -16.21 -8.33
C SER A 278 -15.94 -16.20 -8.68
N GLY A 279 -15.13 -15.72 -7.75
CA GLY A 279 -13.68 -15.80 -7.89
C GLY A 279 -13.20 -17.25 -7.98
N GLY A 280 -12.16 -17.50 -8.75
CA GLY A 280 -11.60 -18.82 -9.03
C GLY A 280 -10.63 -19.35 -7.97
N GLY A 281 -10.49 -18.68 -6.81
CA GLY A 281 -9.63 -19.14 -5.72
C GLY A 281 -8.25 -18.46 -5.68
N GLY A 282 -7.97 -17.52 -6.57
CA GLY A 282 -6.68 -16.84 -6.67
C GLY A 282 -6.32 -15.99 -5.46
N SER A 283 -5.05 -15.70 -5.31
CA SER A 283 -4.47 -14.88 -4.24
C SER A 283 -3.70 -13.70 -4.79
N PHE A 284 -3.72 -12.59 -4.04
CA PHE A 284 -3.05 -11.34 -4.40
C PHE A 284 -1.82 -11.16 -3.55
N GLY A 285 -0.70 -10.66 -4.15
CA GLY A 285 0.60 -10.49 -3.52
C GLY A 285 0.97 -9.06 -3.15
N GLY A 286 0.03 -8.12 -3.24
CA GLY A 286 0.31 -6.71 -3.01
C GLY A 286 1.02 -6.02 -4.18
N GLY A 287 1.12 -6.68 -5.35
CA GLY A 287 1.58 -6.07 -6.60
C GLY A 287 0.51 -5.18 -7.23
N GLY A 288 0.96 -4.29 -8.10
CA GLY A 288 0.10 -3.36 -8.82
C GLY A 288 0.61 -1.94 -8.84
N ALA A 289 -0.16 -1.07 -9.43
CA ALA A 289 0.14 0.35 -9.42
C ALA A 289 -1.15 1.17 -9.57
N GLY A 290 -1.08 2.40 -9.13
CA GLY A 290 -2.21 3.29 -9.18
C GLY A 290 -1.81 4.75 -9.33
N GLY A 291 -2.77 5.63 -9.09
CA GLY A 291 -2.57 7.06 -9.14
C GLY A 291 -3.71 7.82 -8.50
N SER A 292 -3.52 9.13 -8.40
CA SER A 292 -4.51 10.06 -7.89
C SER A 292 -4.74 11.21 -8.87
N TRP A 293 -5.87 11.87 -8.76
CA TRP A 293 -6.26 13.00 -9.60
C TRP A 293 -6.84 14.16 -8.81
#